data_475e984cb87aeaa88919d9f03161138c
#
_entry.id   475e984cb87aeaa88919d9f03161138c
#
_cell.length_a   1.000
_cell.length_b   1.000
_cell.length_c   1.000
_cell.angle_alpha   90.00
_cell.angle_beta   90.00
_cell.angle_gamma   90.00
#
_symmetry.space_group_name_H-M   'P 1'
#
loop_
_entity.id
_entity.type
_entity.pdbx_description
1 polymer ?
#
loop_
_entity_poly.entity_id
_entity_poly.type
_entity_poly.pdbx_seq_one_letter_code
_entity_poly.pdbx_strand_id
1 'polypeptide(L)'
;MLFRSVLTEQKERDYKFQVMTPEVGEPYVVESVAIAKGTKNYDLCVEFLNWLGSSDIQLEWSNNFGTIPCQKDALANVSDDLAELMEMLTPQDLDWGFIAENIDAWVEKAELEFIQ
;
A
#
# COMPACT_ATOMS: atom_id res chain seq x y z
N MET A 1 1.13 4.53 0.07
CA MET A 1 2.61 4.62 -0.01
C MET A 1 3.22 5.83 0.68
N LEU A 2 2.51 6.92 0.87
CA LEU A 2 3.01 8.09 1.63
C LEU A 2 3.26 7.80 3.12
N PHE A 3 2.46 6.96 3.75
CA PHE A 3 2.55 6.69 5.20
C PHE A 3 3.79 5.88 5.60
N ARG A 4 4.28 4.98 4.74
CA ARG A 4 5.48 4.20 5.00
C ARG A 4 6.71 5.08 5.22
N SER A 5 6.93 6.05 4.33
CA SER A 5 8.06 6.97 4.45
C SER A 5 7.95 7.84 5.71
N VAL A 6 6.74 8.25 6.10
CA VAL A 6 6.50 9.07 7.29
C VAL A 6 6.83 8.30 8.57
N LEU A 7 6.35 7.08 8.75
CA LEU A 7 6.67 6.26 9.94
C LEU A 7 8.16 5.91 10.03
N THR A 8 8.79 5.61 8.89
CA THR A 8 10.22 5.33 8.83
C THR A 8 11.04 6.57 9.18
N GLU A 9 10.75 7.70 8.58
CA GLU A 9 11.42 8.98 8.85
C GLU A 9 11.21 9.43 10.31
N GLN A 10 10.03 9.19 10.88
CA GLN A 10 9.75 9.48 12.28
C GLN A 10 10.63 8.64 13.22
N LYS A 11 10.82 7.36 12.91
CA LYS A 11 11.65 6.45 13.72
C LYS A 11 13.15 6.70 13.54
N GLU A 12 13.60 6.97 12.31
CA GLU A 12 15.03 7.11 11.98
C GLU A 12 15.58 8.50 12.26
N ARG A 13 14.76 9.54 12.16
CA ARG A 13 15.21 10.95 12.21
C ARG A 13 14.60 11.78 13.34
N ASP A 14 13.86 11.16 14.26
CA ASP A 14 13.18 11.85 15.37
C ASP A 14 12.27 13.01 14.92
N TYR A 15 11.69 12.90 13.73
CA TYR A 15 10.69 13.85 13.25
C TYR A 15 9.33 13.55 13.87
N LYS A 16 8.59 14.60 14.22
CA LYS A 16 7.21 14.49 14.70
C LYS A 16 6.27 14.86 13.55
N PHE A 17 5.60 13.88 13.00
CA PHE A 17 4.56 14.10 12.00
C PHE A 17 3.18 13.92 12.61
N GLN A 18 2.24 14.69 12.14
CA GLN A 18 0.84 14.51 12.46
C GLN A 18 0.13 13.95 11.22
N VAL A 19 -0.54 12.82 11.38
CA VAL A 19 -1.39 12.26 10.34
C VAL A 19 -2.70 13.07 10.33
N MET A 20 -3.08 13.59 9.16
CA MET A 20 -4.35 14.26 8.94
C MET A 20 -5.19 13.41 8.01
N THR A 21 -6.41 13.12 8.45
CA THR A 21 -7.38 12.34 7.69
C THR A 21 -8.39 13.30 7.05
N PRO A 22 -8.49 13.36 5.71
CA PRO A 22 -9.48 14.20 5.05
C PRO A 22 -10.91 13.64 5.26
N GLU A 23 -11.90 14.51 5.27
CA GLU A 23 -13.31 14.10 5.43
C GLU A 23 -13.79 13.13 4.33
N VAL A 24 -13.19 13.20 3.16
CA VAL A 24 -13.51 12.32 2.01
C VAL A 24 -12.79 10.97 2.08
N GLY A 25 -11.97 10.72 3.09
CA GLY A 25 -11.14 9.54 3.22
C GLY A 25 -9.82 9.62 2.45
N GLU A 26 -8.96 8.64 2.67
CA GLU A 26 -7.65 8.53 2.05
C GLU A 26 -7.69 7.62 0.81
N PRO A 27 -6.99 7.99 -0.29
CA PRO A 27 -6.86 7.12 -1.44
C PRO A 27 -6.10 5.84 -1.06
N TYR A 28 -6.71 4.71 -1.28
CA TYR A 28 -6.18 3.40 -0.93
C TYR A 28 -5.74 2.66 -2.19
N VAL A 29 -4.45 2.36 -2.28
CA VAL A 29 -3.90 1.61 -3.42
C VAL A 29 -3.58 0.19 -2.97
N VAL A 30 -4.23 -0.79 -3.60
CA VAL A 30 -3.96 -2.22 -3.39
C VAL A 30 -2.87 -2.65 -4.34
N GLU A 31 -1.73 -3.08 -3.79
CA GLU A 31 -0.67 -3.72 -4.59
C GLU A 31 -1.09 -5.15 -4.94
N SER A 32 -0.89 -5.54 -6.19
CA SER A 32 -1.30 -6.84 -6.69
C SER A 32 -0.12 -7.59 -7.30
N VAL A 33 -0.12 -8.90 -7.13
CA VAL A 33 0.85 -9.81 -7.75
C VAL A 33 0.10 -10.78 -8.66
N ALA A 34 0.64 -11.01 -9.85
CA ALA A 34 0.05 -11.93 -10.82
C ALA A 34 1.10 -12.79 -11.50
N ILE A 35 0.70 -13.98 -11.91
CA ILE A 35 1.55 -14.89 -12.71
C ILE A 35 1.42 -14.50 -14.18
N ALA A 36 2.55 -14.24 -14.84
CA ALA A 36 2.57 -13.91 -16.26
C ALA A 36 2.09 -15.12 -17.11
N LYS A 37 1.16 -14.85 -18.02
CA LYS A 37 0.64 -15.88 -18.95
C LYS A 37 1.78 -16.46 -19.79
N GLY A 38 1.88 -17.79 -19.81
CA GLY A 38 2.88 -18.51 -20.60
C GLY A 38 4.23 -18.66 -19.92
N THR A 39 4.36 -18.35 -18.64
CA THR A 39 5.56 -18.68 -17.87
C THR A 39 5.87 -20.18 -17.92
N LYS A 40 7.15 -20.52 -18.06
CA LYS A 40 7.62 -21.93 -18.03
C LYS A 40 7.76 -22.46 -16.60
N ASN A 41 7.69 -21.56 -15.59
CA ASN A 41 7.92 -21.87 -14.18
C ASN A 41 6.62 -21.68 -13.36
N TYR A 42 5.49 -22.13 -13.89
CA TYR A 42 4.18 -21.88 -13.27
C TYR A 42 4.11 -22.38 -11.82
N ASP A 43 4.56 -23.61 -11.58
CA ASP A 43 4.50 -24.23 -10.24
C ASP A 43 5.38 -23.45 -9.25
N LEU A 44 6.57 -23.03 -9.64
CA LEU A 44 7.44 -22.18 -8.81
C LEU A 44 6.81 -20.80 -8.51
N CYS A 45 6.11 -20.23 -9.49
CA CYS A 45 5.37 -18.98 -9.28
C CYS A 45 4.23 -19.18 -8.25
N VAL A 46 3.53 -20.30 -8.30
CA VAL A 46 2.49 -20.64 -7.31
C VAL A 46 3.09 -20.82 -5.93
N GLU A 47 4.21 -21.53 -5.80
CA GLU A 47 4.94 -21.68 -4.53
C GLU A 47 5.34 -20.32 -3.96
N PHE A 48 5.91 -19.45 -4.80
CA PHE A 48 6.27 -18.08 -4.41
C PHE A 48 5.06 -17.27 -3.93
N LEU A 49 3.92 -17.32 -4.64
CA LEU A 49 2.71 -16.60 -4.23
C LEU A 49 2.15 -17.12 -2.90
N ASN A 50 2.18 -18.44 -2.69
CA ASN A 50 1.76 -19.03 -1.43
C ASN A 50 2.68 -18.62 -0.27
N TRP A 51 3.99 -18.59 -0.51
CA TRP A 51 4.97 -18.08 0.44
C TRP A 51 4.74 -16.59 0.75
N LEU A 52 4.62 -15.75 -0.28
CA LEU A 52 4.39 -14.30 -0.12
C LEU A 52 3.06 -14.01 0.60
N GLY A 53 2.03 -14.82 0.34
CA GLY A 53 0.70 -14.71 0.96
C GLY A 53 0.59 -15.35 2.34
N SER A 54 1.66 -15.98 2.86
CA SER A 54 1.64 -16.57 4.20
C SER A 54 1.61 -15.50 5.30
N SER A 55 0.98 -15.83 6.43
CA SER A 55 0.82 -14.90 7.54
C SER A 55 2.15 -14.37 8.07
N ASP A 56 3.14 -15.25 8.23
CA ASP A 56 4.44 -14.90 8.77
C ASP A 56 5.19 -13.90 7.86
N ILE A 57 5.18 -14.16 6.56
CA ILE A 57 5.84 -13.28 5.58
C ILE A 57 5.12 -11.94 5.44
N GLN A 58 3.78 -11.96 5.44
CA GLN A 58 2.98 -10.74 5.40
C GLN A 58 3.22 -9.88 6.65
N LEU A 59 3.35 -10.50 7.82
CA LEU A 59 3.65 -9.80 9.08
C LEU A 59 5.08 -9.24 9.09
N GLU A 60 6.07 -10.04 8.67
CA GLU A 60 7.46 -9.59 8.57
C GLU A 60 7.58 -8.42 7.58
N TRP A 61 6.92 -8.52 6.44
CA TRP A 61 6.86 -7.44 5.44
C TRP A 61 6.22 -6.16 6.01
N SER A 62 5.11 -6.32 6.73
CA SER A 62 4.43 -5.22 7.42
C SER A 62 5.34 -4.53 8.43
N ASN A 63 6.00 -5.28 9.31
CA ASN A 63 6.88 -4.75 10.34
C ASN A 63 8.11 -4.03 9.78
N ASN A 64 8.67 -4.54 8.69
CA ASN A 64 9.87 -3.94 8.07
C ASN A 64 9.54 -2.75 7.17
N PHE A 65 8.35 -2.75 6.57
CA PHE A 65 8.02 -1.79 5.54
C PHE A 65 6.78 -0.94 5.80
N GLY A 66 6.10 -1.10 6.93
CA GLY A 66 4.91 -0.33 7.30
C GLY A 66 3.74 -0.52 6.33
N THR A 67 3.66 -1.69 5.68
CA THR A 67 2.55 -2.03 4.78
C THR A 67 1.41 -2.69 5.55
N ILE A 68 0.19 -2.50 5.11
CA ILE A 68 -0.97 -3.17 5.69
C ILE A 68 -1.09 -4.57 5.07
N PRO A 69 -1.00 -5.66 5.86
CA PRO A 69 -1.10 -7.01 5.33
C PRO A 69 -2.52 -7.34 4.89
N CYS A 70 -2.64 -8.15 3.83
CA CYS A 70 -3.94 -8.64 3.34
C CYS A 70 -4.39 -9.91 4.07
N GLN A 71 -3.48 -10.60 4.75
CA GLN A 71 -3.75 -11.84 5.47
C GLN A 71 -4.30 -11.54 6.87
N LYS A 72 -5.44 -12.16 7.23
CA LYS A 72 -6.17 -11.85 8.48
C LYS A 72 -5.36 -12.08 9.74
N ASP A 73 -4.61 -13.19 9.79
CA ASP A 73 -3.81 -13.51 10.97
C ASP A 73 -2.60 -12.56 11.09
N ALA A 74 -2.01 -12.16 9.98
CA ALA A 74 -0.97 -11.12 9.97
C ALA A 74 -1.53 -9.77 10.42
N LEU A 75 -2.71 -9.40 9.92
CA LEU A 75 -3.38 -8.14 10.28
C LEU A 75 -3.69 -8.05 11.78
N ALA A 76 -4.06 -9.18 12.40
CA ALA A 76 -4.34 -9.23 13.85
C ALA A 76 -3.08 -9.11 14.74
N ASN A 77 -1.88 -9.20 14.15
CA ASN A 77 -0.60 -9.21 14.86
C ASN A 77 0.36 -8.09 14.41
N VAL A 78 -0.13 -7.09 13.71
CA VAL A 78 0.69 -5.91 13.33
C VAL A 78 1.15 -5.14 14.57
N SER A 79 2.17 -4.29 14.41
CA SER A 79 2.66 -3.44 15.51
C SER A 79 1.57 -2.48 15.99
N ASP A 80 1.63 -2.10 17.28
CA ASP A 80 0.67 -1.17 17.88
C ASP A 80 0.61 0.16 17.12
N ASP A 81 1.75 0.69 16.67
CA ASP A 81 1.84 1.92 15.87
C ASP A 81 1.04 1.80 14.55
N LEU A 82 1.13 0.63 13.90
CA LEU A 82 0.39 0.41 12.65
C LEU A 82 -1.10 0.18 12.91
N ALA A 83 -1.45 -0.52 13.98
CA ALA A 83 -2.84 -0.72 14.39
C ALA A 83 -3.51 0.63 14.71
N GLU A 84 -2.86 1.50 15.48
CA GLU A 84 -3.34 2.86 15.79
C GLU A 84 -3.51 3.69 14.51
N LEU A 85 -2.54 3.64 13.60
CA LEU A 85 -2.64 4.32 12.31
C LEU A 85 -3.85 3.82 11.51
N MET A 86 -4.07 2.51 11.46
CA MET A 86 -5.18 1.92 10.71
C MET A 86 -6.56 2.34 11.25
N GLU A 87 -6.68 2.53 12.57
CA GLU A 87 -7.92 3.03 13.20
C GLU A 87 -8.24 4.48 12.78
N MET A 88 -7.22 5.25 12.44
CA MET A 88 -7.38 6.64 12.00
C MET A 88 -7.74 6.75 10.52
N LEU A 89 -7.43 5.74 9.70
CA LEU A 89 -7.60 5.78 8.26
C LEU A 89 -9.04 5.42 7.86
N THR A 90 -9.61 6.20 6.96
CA THR A 90 -10.90 5.92 6.32
C THR A 90 -10.67 5.74 4.82
N PRO A 91 -10.69 4.50 4.30
CA PRO A 91 -10.46 4.26 2.88
C PRO A 91 -11.47 5.03 2.01
N GLN A 92 -10.99 5.79 1.04
CA GLN A 92 -11.83 6.45 0.05
C GLN A 92 -12.32 5.43 -0.98
N ASP A 93 -13.62 5.45 -1.28
CA ASP A 93 -14.19 4.67 -2.37
C ASP A 93 -13.84 5.35 -3.71
N LEU A 94 -12.93 4.76 -4.46
CA LEU A 94 -12.42 5.30 -5.72
C LEU A 94 -13.03 4.55 -6.91
N ASP A 95 -13.60 5.30 -7.85
CA ASP A 95 -14.00 4.76 -9.15
C ASP A 95 -12.76 4.51 -10.04
N TRP A 96 -12.20 3.31 -9.91
CA TRP A 96 -11.01 2.90 -10.65
C TRP A 96 -11.24 2.86 -12.17
N GLY A 97 -12.48 2.63 -12.63
CA GLY A 97 -12.83 2.69 -14.05
C GLY A 97 -12.67 4.11 -14.59
N PHE A 98 -13.29 5.07 -13.91
CA PHE A 98 -13.16 6.49 -14.25
C PHE A 98 -11.71 6.99 -14.17
N ILE A 99 -10.96 6.56 -13.16
CA ILE A 99 -9.54 6.91 -13.02
C ILE A 99 -8.75 6.37 -14.22
N ALA A 100 -8.93 5.10 -14.58
CA ALA A 100 -8.21 4.47 -15.69
C ALA A 100 -8.49 5.16 -17.05
N GLU A 101 -9.70 5.65 -17.26
CA GLU A 101 -10.08 6.38 -18.48
C GLU A 101 -9.47 7.79 -18.58
N ASN A 102 -9.14 8.41 -17.46
CA ASN A 102 -8.74 9.81 -17.41
C ASN A 102 -7.30 10.06 -16.96
N ILE A 103 -6.59 9.06 -16.44
CA ILE A 103 -5.29 9.23 -15.79
C ILE A 103 -4.25 9.86 -16.72
N ASP A 104 -4.21 9.45 -17.99
CA ASP A 104 -3.23 9.95 -18.96
C ASP A 104 -3.42 11.46 -19.21
N ALA A 105 -4.67 11.90 -19.36
CA ALA A 105 -4.98 13.32 -19.55
C ALA A 105 -4.66 14.15 -18.30
N TRP A 106 -4.85 13.59 -17.12
CA TRP A 106 -4.50 14.27 -15.86
C TRP A 106 -2.99 14.38 -15.67
N VAL A 107 -2.23 13.34 -16.02
CA VAL A 107 -0.76 13.35 -15.97
C VAL A 107 -0.23 14.41 -16.95
N GLU A 108 -0.69 14.42 -18.22
CA GLU A 108 -0.29 15.43 -19.20
C GLU A 108 -0.58 16.85 -18.71
N LYS A 109 -1.77 17.07 -18.15
CA LYS A 109 -2.13 18.37 -17.59
C LYS A 109 -1.23 18.77 -16.43
N ALA A 110 -0.92 17.86 -15.53
CA ALA A 110 -0.03 18.13 -14.40
C ALA A 110 1.39 18.44 -14.85
N GLU A 111 1.91 17.72 -15.85
CA GLU A 111 3.21 18.00 -16.45
C GLU A 111 3.28 19.39 -17.09
N LEU A 112 2.23 19.78 -17.83
CA LEU A 112 2.18 21.11 -18.48
C LEU A 112 2.03 22.27 -17.50
N GLU A 113 1.34 22.06 -16.38
CA GLU A 113 1.03 23.15 -15.44
C GLU A 113 2.05 23.26 -14.29
N PHE A 114 2.69 22.17 -13.88
CA PHE A 114 3.49 22.14 -12.65
C PHE A 114 4.93 21.68 -12.83
N ILE A 115 5.26 21.00 -13.93
CA ILE A 115 6.62 20.52 -14.21
C ILE A 115 7.16 21.33 -15.40
N GLN A 116 7.77 22.48 -15.11
CA GLN A 116 8.49 23.30 -16.08
C GLN A 116 9.99 23.05 -16.00
#